data_c6121add0909e873d157c9d148221668
#
_entry.id   c6121add0909e873d157c9d148221668
#
_cell.length_a   1.000
_cell.length_b   1.000
_cell.length_c   1.000
_cell.angle_alpha   90.00
_cell.angle_beta   90.00
_cell.angle_gamma   90.00
#
_symmetry.space_group_name_H-M   'P 1'
#
loop_
_entity.id
_entity.type
_entity.pdbx_description
1 polymer ?
#
loop_
_entity_poly.entity_id
_entity_poly.type
_entity_poly.pdbx_seq_one_letter_code
_entity_poly.pdbx_strand_id
1 'polypeptide(L)'
;MQILQEKKSHVTLLEYTTMTDIIVENDECKGIIAQDKDGNEFEIHTENTIWASGGIGGRYKHSTNFPHLTGDALTISEKHGIRLEHLDYVQIHPTTLYSKKPGRRFLISESVRGEGAVLLNSKKERFVNELLPRDVVTKAIR
;
A
#
# COMPACT_ATOMS: atom_id res chain seq x y z
N MET A 1 -15.31 2.65 -9.73
CA MET A 1 -15.48 2.44 -11.20
C MET A 1 -16.71 3.16 -11.76
N GLN A 2 -17.91 3.00 -11.20
CA GLN A 2 -19.15 3.58 -11.73
C GLN A 2 -19.09 5.13 -11.85
N ILE A 3 -18.61 5.85 -10.81
CA ILE A 3 -18.47 7.31 -10.81
C ILE A 3 -17.48 7.82 -11.87
N LEU A 4 -16.40 7.06 -12.16
CA LEU A 4 -15.44 7.42 -13.19
C LEU A 4 -16.03 7.26 -14.60
N GLN A 5 -16.94 6.30 -14.81
CA GLN A 5 -17.64 6.14 -16.08
C GLN A 5 -18.65 7.24 -16.35
N GLU A 6 -19.31 7.76 -15.29
CA GLU A 6 -20.28 8.86 -15.40
C GLU A 6 -19.62 10.22 -15.67
N LYS A 7 -18.33 10.39 -15.32
CA LYS A 7 -17.56 11.65 -15.48
C LYS A 7 -16.46 11.58 -16.54
N LYS A 8 -16.59 10.70 -17.51
CA LYS A 8 -15.59 10.50 -18.59
C LYS A 8 -15.13 11.78 -19.32
N SER A 9 -15.93 12.82 -19.36
CA SER A 9 -15.56 14.11 -19.99
C SER A 9 -14.53 14.92 -19.19
N HIS A 10 -14.28 14.57 -17.93
CA HIS A 10 -13.39 15.31 -17.03
C HIS A 10 -12.28 14.45 -16.41
N VAL A 11 -12.22 13.15 -16.76
CA VAL A 11 -11.24 12.21 -16.21
C VAL A 11 -10.61 11.41 -17.33
N THR A 12 -9.30 11.46 -17.42
CA THR A 12 -8.52 10.57 -18.30
C THR A 12 -7.91 9.46 -17.44
N LEU A 13 -8.20 8.21 -17.78
CA LEU A 13 -7.61 7.03 -17.14
C LEU A 13 -6.54 6.46 -18.07
N LEU A 14 -5.30 6.42 -17.59
CA LEU A 14 -4.17 5.81 -18.28
C LEU A 14 -3.93 4.41 -17.69
N GLU A 15 -4.52 3.40 -18.30
CA GLU A 15 -4.31 2.01 -17.89
C GLU A 15 -2.93 1.51 -18.36
N TYR A 16 -2.36 0.54 -17.62
CA TYR A 16 -1.04 -0.04 -17.91
C TYR A 16 0.09 0.99 -18.01
N THR A 17 -0.04 2.07 -17.24
CA THR A 17 0.92 3.17 -17.20
C THR A 17 1.51 3.26 -15.80
N THR A 18 2.83 3.32 -15.72
CA THR A 18 3.56 3.42 -14.45
C THR A 18 4.21 4.79 -14.36
N MET A 19 4.02 5.48 -13.25
CA MET A 19 4.78 6.69 -12.94
C MET A 19 6.21 6.27 -12.58
N THR A 20 7.20 6.80 -13.31
CA THR A 20 8.62 6.49 -13.13
C THR A 20 9.37 7.57 -12.38
N ASP A 21 8.88 8.82 -12.45
CA ASP A 21 9.50 9.95 -11.76
C ASP A 21 8.53 11.13 -11.61
N ILE A 22 8.99 12.19 -10.94
CA ILE A 22 8.33 13.49 -10.88
C ILE A 22 9.13 14.54 -11.67
N ILE A 23 8.45 15.53 -12.19
CA ILE A 23 9.06 16.72 -12.81
C ILE A 23 9.21 17.77 -11.71
N VAL A 24 10.44 18.17 -11.42
CA VAL A 24 10.74 19.19 -10.40
C VAL A 24 11.42 20.38 -11.07
N GLU A 25 10.86 21.56 -10.89
CA GLU A 25 11.41 22.84 -11.36
C GLU A 25 11.33 23.87 -10.21
N ASN A 26 12.43 24.52 -9.89
CA ASN A 26 12.50 25.54 -8.82
C ASN A 26 11.93 25.05 -7.48
N ASP A 27 12.25 23.82 -7.08
CA ASP A 27 11.77 23.15 -5.86
C ASP A 27 10.25 22.91 -5.83
N GLU A 28 9.58 22.98 -6.96
CA GLU A 28 8.14 22.68 -7.10
C GLU A 28 7.91 21.46 -8.00
N CYS A 29 6.95 20.61 -7.65
CA CYS A 29 6.49 19.55 -8.52
C CYS A 29 5.62 20.14 -9.64
N LYS A 30 6.04 19.94 -10.89
CA LYS A 30 5.36 20.43 -12.11
C LYS A 30 4.70 19.32 -12.90
N GLY A 31 4.72 18.10 -12.39
CA GLY A 31 4.12 16.96 -13.07
C GLY A 31 4.82 15.66 -12.79
N ILE A 32 4.60 14.69 -13.65
CA ILE A 32 5.17 13.35 -13.55
C ILE A 32 5.77 12.90 -14.88
N ILE A 33 6.73 11.97 -14.79
CA ILE A 33 7.18 11.16 -15.90
C ILE A 33 6.51 9.80 -15.77
N ALA A 34 5.94 9.31 -16.85
CA ALA A 34 5.22 8.05 -16.90
C ALA A 34 5.72 7.19 -18.07
N GLN A 35 5.60 5.88 -17.91
CA GLN A 35 5.94 4.91 -18.93
C GLN A 35 4.73 4.02 -19.25
N ASP A 36 4.42 3.85 -20.49
CA ASP A 36 3.36 2.98 -20.96
C ASP A 36 3.78 1.50 -20.99
N LYS A 37 2.85 0.61 -21.34
CA LYS A 37 3.10 -0.84 -21.47
C LYS A 37 4.14 -1.24 -22.52
N ASP A 38 4.39 -0.36 -23.50
CA ASP A 38 5.32 -0.56 -24.60
C ASP A 38 6.72 0.00 -24.28
N GLY A 39 6.88 0.61 -23.10
CA GLY A 39 8.13 1.17 -22.62
C GLY A 39 8.38 2.61 -23.05
N ASN A 40 7.41 3.28 -23.68
CA ASN A 40 7.56 4.68 -24.09
C ASN A 40 7.36 5.59 -22.87
N GLU A 41 8.32 6.46 -22.61
CA GLU A 41 8.23 7.49 -21.60
C GLU A 41 7.56 8.73 -22.15
N PHE A 42 6.75 9.40 -21.31
CA PHE A 42 6.11 10.67 -21.62
C PHE A 42 5.89 11.49 -20.34
N GLU A 43 5.76 12.79 -20.51
CA GLU A 43 5.55 13.74 -19.43
C GLU A 43 4.08 14.14 -19.32
N ILE A 44 3.61 14.31 -18.09
CA ILE A 44 2.31 14.90 -17.78
C ILE A 44 2.56 16.12 -16.90
N HIS A 45 2.41 17.30 -17.46
CA HIS A 45 2.57 18.55 -16.74
C HIS A 45 1.27 18.93 -16.03
N THR A 46 1.37 19.30 -14.75
CA THR A 46 0.25 19.71 -13.91
C THR A 46 0.72 20.56 -12.75
N GLU A 47 -0.13 21.47 -12.31
CA GLU A 47 0.12 22.28 -11.10
C GLU A 47 -0.07 21.49 -9.80
N ASN A 48 -0.85 20.41 -9.81
CA ASN A 48 -1.15 19.63 -8.63
C ASN A 48 -1.03 18.13 -8.91
N THR A 49 -0.19 17.44 -8.16
CA THR A 49 0.00 16.00 -8.23
C THR A 49 -0.44 15.36 -6.93
N ILE A 50 -1.38 14.40 -6.99
CA ILE A 50 -1.76 13.56 -5.85
C ILE A 50 -1.07 12.22 -5.98
N TRP A 51 -0.16 11.94 -5.06
CA TRP A 51 0.62 10.71 -5.06
C TRP A 51 -0.02 9.64 -4.19
N ALA A 52 -0.66 8.67 -4.81
CA ALA A 52 -1.40 7.61 -4.15
C ALA A 52 -0.90 6.20 -4.54
N SER A 53 0.42 6.04 -4.73
CA SER A 53 1.08 4.81 -5.22
C SER A 53 1.15 3.67 -4.19
N GLY A 54 0.69 3.89 -2.95
CA GLY A 54 0.77 2.89 -1.87
C GLY A 54 2.13 2.87 -1.18
N GLY A 55 2.32 1.86 -0.32
CA GLY A 55 3.51 1.71 0.52
C GLY A 55 4.43 0.57 0.09
N ILE A 56 5.24 0.09 1.04
CA ILE A 56 6.28 -0.93 0.83
C ILE A 56 5.82 -2.37 1.13
N GLY A 57 4.53 -2.58 1.37
CA GLY A 57 4.02 -3.87 1.86
C GLY A 57 4.34 -5.07 0.97
N GLY A 58 4.56 -4.86 -0.32
CA GLY A 58 4.93 -5.91 -1.28
C GLY A 58 6.35 -6.48 -1.07
N ARG A 59 7.24 -5.75 -0.37
CA ARG A 59 8.60 -6.22 -0.08
C ARG A 59 8.67 -7.27 1.03
N TYR A 60 7.60 -7.45 1.80
CA TYR A 60 7.58 -8.43 2.89
C TYR A 60 7.15 -9.80 2.40
N LYS A 61 7.88 -10.85 2.80
CA LYS A 61 7.62 -12.25 2.45
C LYS A 61 6.21 -12.71 2.81
N HIS A 62 5.69 -12.23 3.94
CA HIS A 62 4.35 -12.56 4.44
C HIS A 62 3.53 -11.28 4.51
N SER A 63 2.86 -10.92 3.42
CA SER A 63 2.11 -9.67 3.32
C SER A 63 0.71 -9.89 2.78
N THR A 64 -0.21 -9.06 3.23
CA THR A 64 -1.57 -8.94 2.67
C THR A 64 -1.62 -7.95 1.51
N ASN A 65 -0.52 -7.24 1.23
CA ASN A 65 -0.41 -6.33 0.10
C ASN A 65 -0.04 -7.08 -1.19
N PHE A 66 -0.26 -6.44 -2.32
CA PHE A 66 0.18 -6.96 -3.60
C PHE A 66 1.71 -6.80 -3.76
N PRO A 67 2.39 -7.72 -4.46
CA PRO A 67 3.85 -7.69 -4.63
C PRO A 67 4.39 -6.44 -5.32
N HIS A 68 3.59 -5.76 -6.15
CA HIS A 68 3.98 -4.54 -6.85
C HIS A 68 3.99 -3.28 -5.97
N LEU A 69 3.54 -3.37 -4.72
CA LEU A 69 3.63 -2.25 -3.76
C LEU A 69 5.03 -2.22 -3.14
N THR A 70 5.96 -1.68 -3.88
CA THR A 70 7.41 -1.72 -3.58
C THR A 70 7.96 -0.46 -2.95
N GLY A 71 7.12 0.57 -2.76
CA GLY A 71 7.49 1.85 -2.14
C GLY A 71 8.17 2.80 -3.12
N ASP A 72 7.76 2.80 -4.38
CA ASP A 72 8.37 3.60 -5.45
C ASP A 72 8.38 5.10 -5.11
N ALA A 73 7.30 5.58 -4.44
CA ALA A 73 7.22 6.94 -3.93
C ALA A 73 8.40 7.31 -3.01
N LEU A 74 8.85 6.40 -2.15
CA LEU A 74 9.96 6.64 -1.25
C LEU A 74 11.28 6.79 -2.03
N THR A 75 11.50 5.91 -2.99
CA THR A 75 12.70 5.93 -3.85
C THR A 75 12.77 7.21 -4.68
N ILE A 76 11.65 7.62 -5.28
CA ILE A 76 11.58 8.86 -6.07
C ILE A 76 11.75 10.08 -5.18
N SER A 77 11.13 10.09 -3.99
CA SER A 77 11.30 11.18 -3.02
C SER A 77 12.75 11.35 -2.59
N GLU A 78 13.43 10.25 -2.29
CA GLU A 78 14.86 10.27 -1.93
C GLU A 78 15.72 10.81 -3.06
N LYS A 79 15.47 10.39 -4.30
CA LYS A 79 16.15 10.87 -5.51
C LYS A 79 16.08 12.40 -5.66
N HIS A 80 14.96 13.00 -5.30
CA HIS A 80 14.73 14.45 -5.39
C HIS A 80 15.03 15.21 -4.10
N GLY A 81 15.63 14.57 -3.10
CA GLY A 81 15.94 15.20 -1.82
C GLY A 81 14.73 15.59 -0.98
N ILE A 82 13.56 15.02 -1.27
CA ILE A 82 12.34 15.24 -0.49
C ILE A 82 12.49 14.57 0.87
N ARG A 83 12.24 15.31 1.94
CA ARG A 83 12.37 14.81 3.31
C ARG A 83 11.39 13.66 3.56
N LEU A 84 11.94 12.54 4.01
CA LEU A 84 11.17 11.37 4.42
C LEU A 84 11.16 11.27 5.95
N GLU A 85 10.02 10.90 6.51
CA GLU A 85 9.84 10.73 7.96
C GLU A 85 9.16 9.39 8.26
N HIS A 86 9.44 8.86 9.45
CA HIS A 86 8.78 7.65 9.97
C HIS A 86 8.87 6.41 9.08
N LEU A 87 10.03 6.20 8.44
CA LEU A 87 10.25 5.04 7.56
C LEU A 87 10.19 3.69 8.28
N ASP A 88 10.27 3.71 9.60
CA ASP A 88 10.10 2.57 10.50
C ASP A 88 8.64 2.26 10.82
N TYR A 89 7.69 3.11 10.42
CA TYR A 89 6.27 2.92 10.70
C TYR A 89 5.65 1.88 9.76
N VAL A 90 5.78 0.63 10.16
CA VAL A 90 5.16 -0.50 9.45
C VAL A 90 4.09 -1.14 10.35
N GLN A 91 2.83 -1.01 9.96
CA GLN A 91 1.75 -1.65 10.70
C GLN A 91 1.65 -3.13 10.32
N ILE A 92 1.74 -4.01 11.33
CA ILE A 92 1.51 -5.44 11.17
C ILE A 92 0.03 -5.73 11.46
N HIS A 93 -0.65 -6.35 10.48
CA HIS A 93 -2.00 -6.85 10.74
C HIS A 93 -1.92 -8.16 11.53
N PRO A 94 -2.60 -8.28 12.69
CA PRO A 94 -2.41 -9.42 13.59
C PRO A 94 -2.92 -10.75 13.04
N THR A 95 -3.93 -10.73 12.15
CA THR A 95 -4.60 -11.94 11.70
C THR A 95 -4.59 -12.10 10.18
N THR A 96 -3.88 -13.13 9.72
CA THR A 96 -3.86 -13.55 8.32
C THR A 96 -3.94 -15.08 8.25
N LEU A 97 -4.51 -15.60 7.17
CA LEU A 97 -4.50 -17.04 6.94
C LEU A 97 -3.08 -17.50 6.60
N TYR A 98 -2.57 -18.44 7.39
CA TYR A 98 -1.28 -19.07 7.10
C TYR A 98 -1.36 -19.90 5.80
N SER A 99 -0.38 -19.75 4.94
CA SER A 99 -0.24 -20.53 3.72
C SER A 99 1.23 -20.77 3.38
N LYS A 100 1.56 -21.97 2.95
CA LYS A 100 2.89 -22.31 2.38
C LYS A 100 3.02 -21.85 0.93
N LYS A 101 1.92 -21.53 0.25
CA LYS A 101 1.92 -21.06 -1.14
C LYS A 101 2.55 -19.66 -1.20
N PRO A 102 3.33 -19.36 -2.23
CA PRO A 102 3.85 -18.01 -2.44
C PRO A 102 2.73 -17.01 -2.74
N GLY A 103 3.02 -15.72 -2.62
CA GLY A 103 2.11 -14.64 -2.96
C GLY A 103 1.40 -14.01 -1.76
N ARG A 104 0.43 -13.19 -2.07
CA ARG A 104 -0.35 -12.39 -1.11
C ARG A 104 -1.08 -13.27 -0.10
N ARG A 105 -1.02 -12.90 1.17
CA ARG A 105 -1.75 -13.58 2.25
C ARG A 105 -3.21 -13.14 2.29
N PHE A 106 -4.10 -14.07 2.58
CA PHE A 106 -5.50 -13.75 2.79
C PHE A 106 -5.67 -13.04 4.14
N LEU A 107 -6.28 -11.85 4.12
CA LEU A 107 -6.56 -11.07 5.31
C LEU A 107 -7.77 -11.65 6.04
N ILE A 108 -7.61 -11.99 7.31
CA ILE A 108 -8.73 -12.21 8.21
C ILE A 108 -9.06 -10.84 8.81
N SER A 109 -10.09 -10.20 8.25
CA SER A 109 -10.45 -8.82 8.55
C SER A 109 -10.67 -8.59 10.04
N GLU A 110 -10.38 -7.38 10.49
CA GLU A 110 -10.69 -6.93 11.86
C GLU A 110 -12.18 -7.01 12.19
N SER A 111 -13.05 -6.86 11.18
CA SER A 111 -14.49 -7.03 11.32
C SER A 111 -14.88 -8.39 11.91
N VAL A 112 -14.14 -9.46 11.56
CA VAL A 112 -14.39 -10.81 12.10
C VAL A 112 -14.22 -10.83 13.62
N ARG A 113 -13.22 -10.10 14.14
CA ARG A 113 -13.02 -9.95 15.59
C ARG A 113 -14.07 -9.03 16.21
N GLY A 114 -14.47 -7.97 15.50
CA GLY A 114 -15.55 -7.08 15.91
C GLY A 114 -16.90 -7.78 16.03
N GLU A 115 -17.15 -8.78 15.20
CA GLU A 115 -18.35 -9.63 15.21
C GLU A 115 -18.27 -10.78 16.24
N GLY A 116 -17.24 -10.79 17.10
CA GLY A 116 -17.14 -11.71 18.25
C GLY A 116 -16.25 -12.92 18.03
N ALA A 117 -15.48 -13.01 16.95
CA ALA A 117 -14.50 -14.07 16.81
C ALA A 117 -13.35 -13.89 17.81
N VAL A 118 -12.91 -15.00 18.39
CA VAL A 118 -11.84 -15.03 19.40
C VAL A 118 -10.58 -15.69 18.86
N LEU A 119 -9.43 -15.30 19.41
CA LEU A 119 -8.14 -15.90 19.13
C LEU A 119 -7.84 -17.00 20.14
N LEU A 120 -7.59 -18.20 19.65
CA LEU A 120 -7.25 -19.36 20.45
C LEU A 120 -5.82 -19.83 20.18
N ASN A 121 -5.10 -20.22 21.24
CA ASN A 121 -3.80 -20.87 21.12
C ASN A 121 -3.95 -22.36 20.70
N SER A 122 -2.82 -23.08 20.62
CA SER A 122 -2.81 -24.51 20.29
C SER A 122 -3.55 -25.40 21.31
N LYS A 123 -3.75 -24.92 22.53
CA LYS A 123 -4.49 -25.59 23.60
C LYS A 123 -5.98 -25.23 23.59
N LYS A 124 -6.44 -24.44 22.60
CA LYS A 124 -7.81 -23.91 22.50
C LYS A 124 -8.17 -22.91 23.61
N GLU A 125 -7.21 -22.27 24.22
CA GLU A 125 -7.41 -21.23 25.22
C GLU A 125 -7.36 -19.84 24.59
N ARG A 126 -8.28 -18.95 24.98
CA ARG A 126 -8.24 -17.54 24.62
C ARG A 126 -7.11 -16.87 25.40
N PHE A 127 -6.20 -16.18 24.70
CA PHE A 127 -4.96 -15.67 25.30
C PHE A 127 -4.82 -14.13 25.21
N VAL A 128 -5.72 -13.45 24.51
CA VAL A 128 -5.71 -12.00 24.36
C VAL A 128 -7.12 -11.46 24.14
N ASN A 129 -7.36 -10.23 24.50
CA ASN A 129 -8.55 -9.51 24.05
C ASN A 129 -8.32 -9.01 22.60
N GLU A 130 -9.04 -9.57 21.66
CA GLU A 130 -8.89 -9.34 20.22
C GLU A 130 -9.28 -7.93 19.78
N LEU A 131 -9.99 -7.19 20.63
CA LEU A 131 -10.42 -5.81 20.35
C LEU A 131 -9.38 -4.76 20.78
N LEU A 132 -8.27 -5.19 21.37
CA LEU A 132 -7.15 -4.30 21.69
C LEU A 132 -6.46 -3.79 20.40
N PRO A 133 -5.65 -2.72 20.50
CA PRO A 133 -4.87 -2.19 19.37
C PRO A 133 -4.05 -3.27 18.67
N ARG A 134 -3.85 -3.14 17.37
CA ARG A 134 -3.21 -4.16 16.52
C ARG A 134 -1.81 -4.56 16.97
N ASP A 135 -1.03 -3.61 17.46
CA ASP A 135 0.32 -3.87 17.97
C ASP A 135 0.29 -4.74 19.23
N VAL A 136 -0.69 -4.52 20.12
CA VAL A 136 -0.87 -5.33 21.35
C VAL A 136 -1.26 -6.76 20.98
N VAL A 137 -2.24 -6.92 20.09
CA VAL A 137 -2.69 -8.24 19.62
C VAL A 137 -1.54 -8.96 18.88
N THR A 138 -0.79 -8.26 18.06
CA THR A 138 0.37 -8.82 17.35
C THR A 138 1.46 -9.30 18.31
N LYS A 139 1.75 -8.53 19.37
CA LYS A 139 2.71 -8.94 20.40
C LYS A 139 2.26 -10.20 21.16
N ALA A 140 0.97 -10.32 21.41
CA ALA A 140 0.42 -11.50 22.11
C ALA A 140 0.46 -12.79 21.26
N ILE A 141 0.42 -12.66 19.92
CA ILE A 141 0.48 -13.79 18.97
C ILE A 141 1.93 -14.30 18.78
N ARG A 142 2.94 -13.45 18.92
CA ARG A 142 4.36 -13.78 18.75
C ARG A 142 4.96 -14.43 19.96
#